data_f17559ed82c96a0da9e60f5cc3987d8e
#
_entry.id   f17559ed82c96a0da9e60f5cc3987d8e
#
_cell.length_a   1.000
_cell.length_b   1.000
_cell.length_c   1.000
_cell.angle_alpha   90.00
_cell.angle_beta   90.00
_cell.angle_gamma   90.00
#
_symmetry.space_group_name_H-M   'P 1'
#
loop_
_entity.id
_entity.type
_entity.pdbx_description
1 polymer ?
#
loop_
_entity_poly.entity_id
_entity_poly.type
_entity_poly.pdbx_seq_one_letter_code
_entity_poly.pdbx_strand_id
1 'polypeptide(L)'
;MNVRQFASVALVFLFLGTILFWNPAVAEEVTGQEKDINLYLYSENGVGKLHTRESGGHGDAESVNIPVGSSYFFALNFSLQSNLESKSYRTDVGFHIYLYANSANFNTGHLNIYVRDGTTMTGGELLATGGMDIPSVLQGNNEGHVDVFWEDDYGPTHQFDIEHLIVLELENDGDNAINLELDTGKDGDSPSRLITTTNPVTDIDIVTESYNLETSDLDDLMSSDNFQPNLPVDFSKVFVSAQALNAFGTYDVTEFRVTVFDSDDNELFVDTADIDEPDDNSGTNEFEELVWNYNDPAEPSENHKGKGIYAVRVAAIDQQGNEFYVDKSIQMDAYGVYLITPETQQSVSVGGDVCYQILVRNSGDENDKFTIEPSETSENWVVSPQTWTSNTLSPGEEQSVTFTVSASDSTDMVGKNTVVVFTGRSQNSVTPVNFDLETKTSVGAAYDISMYFEDLNSRQAITSLSTTGVAGDRNQYQLSIANQGQATDSVQLISQEVPADWEIKFEYNDLNDGTITVTDIPRLGDGYNVANVTVWAKPAQGGDVDTASIK
;
A
#
# COMPACT_ATOMS: atom_id res chain seq x y z
N MET A 1 -47.91 -24.57 9.34
CA MET A 1 -46.44 -24.64 9.30
C MET A 1 -45.92 -23.26 8.91
N ASN A 2 -45.19 -22.61 9.80
CA ASN A 2 -44.91 -21.20 9.71
C ASN A 2 -43.81 -20.89 8.67
N VAL A 3 -44.07 -19.96 7.78
CA VAL A 3 -43.19 -19.46 6.73
C VAL A 3 -41.79 -18.99 7.26
N ARG A 4 -41.66 -18.73 8.55
CA ARG A 4 -40.40 -18.35 9.23
C ARG A 4 -39.40 -19.49 9.42
N GLN A 5 -39.78 -20.75 9.31
CA GLN A 5 -38.86 -21.87 9.45
C GLN A 5 -38.17 -22.26 8.14
N PHE A 6 -38.71 -21.86 6.99
CA PHE A 6 -38.06 -22.12 5.69
C PHE A 6 -36.95 -21.13 5.36
N ALA A 7 -37.04 -19.89 5.85
CA ALA A 7 -36.00 -18.87 5.63
C ALA A 7 -34.70 -19.17 6.40
N SER A 8 -34.80 -19.80 7.58
CA SER A 8 -33.62 -20.13 8.39
C SER A 8 -32.82 -21.32 7.87
N VAL A 9 -33.45 -22.25 7.17
CA VAL A 9 -32.78 -23.43 6.59
C VAL A 9 -32.11 -23.07 5.26
N ALA A 10 -32.68 -22.18 4.48
CA ALA A 10 -32.08 -21.70 3.24
C ALA A 10 -30.82 -20.82 3.49
N LEU A 11 -30.80 -20.03 4.57
CA LEU A 11 -29.66 -19.21 4.94
C LEU A 11 -28.46 -20.03 5.44
N VAL A 12 -28.71 -21.15 6.14
CA VAL A 12 -27.65 -22.06 6.61
C VAL A 12 -27.02 -22.85 5.47
N PHE A 13 -27.77 -23.16 4.41
CA PHE A 13 -27.22 -23.85 3.23
C PHE A 13 -26.48 -22.88 2.29
N LEU A 14 -26.81 -21.59 2.24
CA LEU A 14 -26.02 -20.61 1.53
C LEU A 14 -24.68 -20.32 2.23
N PHE A 15 -24.65 -20.31 3.57
CA PHE A 15 -23.40 -20.12 4.33
C PHE A 15 -22.48 -21.36 4.30
N LEU A 16 -23.03 -22.57 4.16
CA LEU A 16 -22.22 -23.79 4.03
C LEU A 16 -21.67 -24.02 2.61
N GLY A 17 -22.28 -23.39 1.60
CA GLY A 17 -21.82 -23.46 0.21
C GLY A 17 -20.65 -22.54 -0.11
N THR A 18 -20.51 -21.44 0.61
CA THR A 18 -19.40 -20.48 0.43
C THR A 18 -18.15 -20.81 1.26
N ILE A 19 -18.25 -21.70 2.27
CA ILE A 19 -17.10 -22.13 3.08
C ILE A 19 -16.24 -23.20 2.39
N LEU A 20 -16.70 -23.80 1.29
CA LEU A 20 -15.99 -24.89 0.59
C LEU A 20 -15.05 -24.44 -0.54
N PHE A 21 -14.93 -23.13 -0.79
CA PHE A 21 -13.98 -22.58 -1.78
C PHE A 21 -13.03 -21.51 -1.23
N TRP A 22 -13.02 -21.29 0.07
CA TRP A 22 -11.94 -20.57 0.70
C TRP A 22 -10.80 -21.58 0.93
N ASN A 23 -9.97 -21.76 -0.06
CA ASN A 23 -8.61 -22.17 0.19
C ASN A 23 -8.00 -20.97 0.91
N PRO A 24 -7.67 -21.03 2.22
CA PRO A 24 -6.76 -20.06 2.76
C PRO A 24 -5.51 -20.20 1.88
N ALA A 25 -5.05 -19.11 1.29
CA ALA A 25 -3.71 -19.06 0.76
C ALA A 25 -2.85 -19.63 1.90
N VAL A 26 -2.28 -20.81 1.68
CA VAL A 26 -1.29 -21.35 2.61
C VAL A 26 -0.20 -20.31 2.56
N ALA A 27 0.01 -19.58 3.65
CA ALA A 27 1.17 -18.72 3.78
C ALA A 27 2.36 -19.60 3.38
N GLU A 28 3.04 -19.25 2.30
CA GLU A 28 4.27 -19.94 1.94
C GLU A 28 5.26 -19.61 3.05
N GLU A 29 5.53 -20.59 3.88
CA GLU A 29 6.50 -20.44 4.96
C GLU A 29 7.85 -20.03 4.37
N VAL A 30 8.54 -19.11 5.04
CA VAL A 30 9.95 -18.73 4.75
C VAL A 30 10.85 -19.91 5.16
N THR A 31 10.66 -21.07 4.51
CA THR A 31 11.34 -22.32 4.86
C THR A 31 12.51 -22.59 3.93
N GLY A 32 13.58 -23.14 4.49
CA GLY A 32 14.74 -23.60 3.72
C GLY A 32 15.68 -22.48 3.24
N GLN A 33 15.57 -21.29 3.82
CA GLN A 33 16.43 -20.14 3.48
C GLN A 33 17.47 -19.85 4.57
N GLU A 34 17.91 -20.88 5.28
CA GLU A 34 18.90 -20.72 6.34
C GLU A 34 20.21 -20.13 5.81
N LYS A 35 20.76 -19.19 6.56
CA LYS A 35 22.04 -18.53 6.31
C LYS A 35 22.94 -18.64 7.53
N ASP A 36 24.22 -18.48 7.31
CA ASP A 36 25.19 -18.33 8.38
C ASP A 36 25.13 -16.89 8.90
N ILE A 37 24.50 -16.70 10.04
CA ILE A 37 24.33 -15.40 10.67
C ILE A 37 25.44 -15.15 11.67
N ASN A 38 26.15 -14.03 11.53
CA ASN A 38 27.17 -13.61 12.48
C ASN A 38 26.52 -12.88 13.67
N LEU A 39 26.82 -13.33 14.88
CA LEU A 39 26.50 -12.66 16.11
C LEU A 39 27.79 -12.06 16.68
N TYR A 40 27.99 -10.77 16.48
CA TYR A 40 29.20 -10.03 16.87
C TYR A 40 29.25 -9.83 18.38
N LEU A 41 30.44 -10.03 18.96
CA LEU A 41 30.70 -9.89 20.39
C LEU A 41 31.06 -8.44 20.71
N TYR A 42 30.41 -7.85 21.68
CA TYR A 42 30.78 -6.54 22.22
C TYR A 42 30.52 -6.47 23.72
N SER A 43 31.00 -5.43 24.39
CA SER A 43 30.76 -5.22 25.83
C SER A 43 30.26 -3.81 26.05
N GLU A 44 29.15 -3.70 26.74
CA GLU A 44 28.52 -2.45 27.12
C GLU A 44 28.40 -2.38 28.65
N ASN A 45 28.97 -1.34 29.26
CA ASN A 45 29.01 -1.19 30.74
C ASN A 45 29.55 -2.43 31.48
N GLY A 46 30.49 -3.17 30.86
CA GLY A 46 31.06 -4.40 31.41
C GLY A 46 30.18 -5.64 31.27
N VAL A 47 29.11 -5.57 30.53
CA VAL A 47 28.21 -6.69 30.21
C VAL A 47 28.44 -7.12 28.76
N GLY A 48 28.71 -8.43 28.56
CA GLY A 48 28.88 -8.99 27.23
C GLY A 48 27.56 -9.10 26.46
N LYS A 49 27.58 -8.73 25.21
CA LYS A 49 26.44 -8.73 24.30
C LYS A 49 26.76 -9.41 22.99
N LEU A 50 25.74 -9.99 22.36
CA LEU A 50 25.74 -10.49 20.98
C LEU A 50 24.76 -9.64 20.15
N HIS A 51 25.16 -9.31 18.92
CA HIS A 51 24.35 -8.51 18.03
C HIS A 51 24.57 -8.92 16.57
N THR A 52 23.55 -8.90 15.73
CA THR A 52 23.66 -9.23 14.30
C THR A 52 24.39 -8.16 13.49
N ARG A 53 24.44 -6.94 14.00
CA ARG A 53 25.15 -5.81 13.38
C ARG A 53 26.63 -5.79 13.81
N GLU A 54 27.53 -5.66 12.84
CA GLU A 54 28.93 -5.38 13.10
C GLU A 54 29.08 -4.02 13.80
N SER A 55 29.64 -4.03 14.99
CA SER A 55 29.69 -2.82 15.81
C SER A 55 30.77 -1.83 15.35
N GLY A 56 30.38 -0.85 14.59
CA GLY A 56 31.13 0.40 14.50
C GLY A 56 30.79 1.35 15.65
N GLY A 57 31.08 0.97 16.92
CA GLY A 57 30.96 1.89 18.05
C GLY A 57 29.85 1.62 19.07
N HIS A 58 29.35 0.40 19.18
CA HIS A 58 28.33 0.04 20.16
C HIS A 58 28.85 -0.48 21.52
N GLY A 59 30.15 -0.48 21.78
CA GLY A 59 30.69 -0.98 23.05
C GLY A 59 31.57 0.03 23.76
N ASP A 60 31.56 -0.05 25.12
CA ASP A 60 32.45 0.74 25.98
C ASP A 60 33.89 0.20 26.02
N ALA A 61 34.09 -1.06 25.63
CA ALA A 61 35.36 -1.73 25.74
C ALA A 61 35.83 -2.34 24.41
N GLU A 62 37.05 -2.00 24.01
CA GLU A 62 37.73 -2.62 22.85
C GLU A 62 38.15 -4.06 23.17
N SER A 63 38.30 -4.44 24.44
CA SER A 63 38.69 -5.78 24.87
C SER A 63 38.15 -6.12 26.26
N VAL A 64 38.03 -7.42 26.54
CA VAL A 64 37.67 -7.96 27.87
C VAL A 64 38.78 -8.86 28.39
N ASN A 65 39.05 -8.74 29.68
CA ASN A 65 40.00 -9.65 30.35
C ASN A 65 39.21 -10.77 31.06
N ILE A 66 39.55 -12.03 30.77
CA ILE A 66 38.99 -13.22 31.40
C ILE A 66 40.05 -13.80 32.35
N PRO A 67 39.92 -13.61 33.68
CA PRO A 67 40.84 -14.16 34.66
C PRO A 67 40.84 -15.70 34.65
N VAL A 68 41.92 -16.29 35.17
CA VAL A 68 42.02 -17.74 35.37
C VAL A 68 40.88 -18.25 36.24
N GLY A 69 40.23 -19.33 35.84
CA GLY A 69 39.14 -19.97 36.56
C GLY A 69 37.83 -19.15 36.57
N SER A 70 37.67 -18.23 35.61
CA SER A 70 36.51 -17.39 35.49
C SER A 70 35.83 -17.55 34.14
N SER A 71 34.51 -17.35 34.10
CA SER A 71 33.72 -17.26 32.87
C SER A 71 33.38 -15.83 32.55
N TYR A 72 33.26 -15.51 31.24
CA TYR A 72 32.66 -14.31 30.71
C TYR A 72 31.53 -14.69 29.78
N PHE A 73 30.40 -14.01 29.94
CA PHE A 73 29.16 -14.31 29.20
C PHE A 73 28.86 -13.23 28.20
N PHE A 74 28.48 -13.64 27.00
CA PHE A 74 27.88 -12.81 25.96
C PHE A 74 26.49 -13.37 25.68
N ALA A 75 25.49 -12.53 25.71
CA ALA A 75 24.12 -12.91 25.39
C ALA A 75 23.51 -11.96 24.35
N LEU A 76 22.51 -12.41 23.60
CA LEU A 76 21.78 -11.53 22.69
C LEU A 76 21.40 -10.23 23.42
N ASN A 77 21.53 -9.11 22.70
CA ASN A 77 21.24 -7.79 23.27
C ASN A 77 19.77 -7.68 23.71
N PHE A 78 18.89 -8.33 22.96
CA PHE A 78 17.46 -8.47 23.24
C PHE A 78 17.10 -9.95 23.22
N SER A 79 16.06 -10.33 23.95
CA SER A 79 15.48 -11.67 23.83
C SER A 79 14.86 -11.87 22.44
N LEU A 80 14.80 -13.12 21.99
CA LEU A 80 14.19 -13.47 20.72
C LEU A 80 12.73 -13.03 20.67
N GLN A 81 12.33 -12.42 19.56
CA GLN A 81 10.98 -11.90 19.33
C GLN A 81 10.06 -12.95 18.68
N SER A 82 10.62 -14.05 18.20
CA SER A 82 9.91 -15.25 17.75
C SER A 82 10.76 -16.48 18.01
N ASN A 83 10.16 -17.66 17.83
CA ASN A 83 10.91 -18.90 17.89
C ASN A 83 11.94 -18.96 16.76
N LEU A 84 13.16 -19.39 17.09
CA LEU A 84 14.27 -19.45 16.14
C LEU A 84 14.82 -20.87 16.07
N GLU A 85 14.79 -21.50 14.88
CA GLU A 85 15.48 -22.77 14.66
C GLU A 85 16.94 -22.52 14.24
N SER A 86 17.88 -22.98 15.05
CA SER A 86 19.31 -23.05 14.70
C SER A 86 19.64 -24.43 14.17
N LYS A 87 20.30 -24.49 13.00
CA LYS A 87 20.75 -25.72 12.36
C LYS A 87 22.27 -25.89 12.52
N SER A 88 22.75 -27.07 12.25
CA SER A 88 24.18 -27.31 12.22
C SER A 88 24.88 -26.44 11.18
N TYR A 89 25.91 -25.72 11.59
CA TYR A 89 26.81 -24.97 10.71
C TYR A 89 27.46 -25.88 9.66
N ARG A 90 27.91 -27.09 10.13
CA ARG A 90 28.38 -28.19 9.29
C ARG A 90 27.98 -29.52 9.96
N THR A 91 28.26 -30.65 9.30
CA THR A 91 28.01 -31.96 9.90
C THR A 91 28.56 -32.03 11.31
N ASP A 92 27.73 -32.29 12.30
CA ASP A 92 28.04 -32.40 13.74
C ASP A 92 28.54 -31.11 14.43
N VAL A 93 28.71 -29.99 13.70
CA VAL A 93 29.08 -28.69 14.27
C VAL A 93 27.83 -27.85 14.46
N GLY A 94 27.50 -27.54 15.71
CA GLY A 94 26.34 -26.71 16.02
C GLY A 94 26.58 -25.23 15.67
N PHE A 95 27.70 -24.71 16.13
CA PHE A 95 28.09 -23.31 15.96
C PHE A 95 29.53 -23.20 15.54
N HIS A 96 29.91 -22.08 14.97
CA HIS A 96 31.29 -21.75 14.69
C HIS A 96 31.62 -20.40 15.32
N ILE A 97 32.82 -20.28 15.90
CA ILE A 97 33.23 -19.05 16.57
C ILE A 97 34.58 -18.56 16.02
N TYR A 98 34.63 -17.26 15.79
CA TYR A 98 35.86 -16.54 15.50
C TYR A 98 36.22 -15.67 16.70
N LEU A 99 37.41 -15.86 17.27
CA LEU A 99 37.89 -15.12 18.41
C LEU A 99 39.24 -14.47 18.13
N TYR A 100 39.33 -13.19 18.45
CA TYR A 100 40.59 -12.46 18.52
C TYR A 100 41.00 -12.38 19.99
N ALA A 101 41.90 -13.28 20.42
CA ALA A 101 42.28 -13.35 21.82
C ALA A 101 43.78 -13.60 21.98
N ASN A 102 44.35 -13.10 23.07
CA ASN A 102 45.71 -13.39 23.50
C ASN A 102 45.81 -13.74 24.97
N SER A 103 46.80 -14.52 25.33
CA SER A 103 47.13 -14.82 26.72
C SER A 103 48.05 -13.74 27.30
N ALA A 104 47.83 -13.36 28.57
CA ALA A 104 48.58 -12.32 29.25
C ALA A 104 50.08 -12.59 29.46
N ASN A 105 50.52 -13.85 29.27
CA ASN A 105 51.92 -14.30 29.49
C ASN A 105 52.42 -15.18 28.33
N PHE A 106 53.69 -15.58 28.38
CA PHE A 106 54.36 -16.41 27.37
C PHE A 106 53.83 -17.85 27.27
N ASN A 107 52.96 -18.28 28.17
CA ASN A 107 52.29 -19.59 28.09
C ASN A 107 50.96 -19.46 27.40
N THR A 108 50.48 -20.49 26.74
CA THR A 108 49.14 -20.54 26.14
C THR A 108 48.07 -20.50 27.23
N GLY A 109 47.04 -19.67 27.04
CA GLY A 109 45.77 -19.78 27.76
C GLY A 109 44.91 -20.89 27.15
N HIS A 110 43.88 -21.31 27.84
CA HIS A 110 42.87 -22.22 27.30
C HIS A 110 41.48 -21.67 27.59
N LEU A 111 40.62 -21.70 26.57
CA LEU A 111 39.19 -21.34 26.67
C LEU A 111 38.34 -22.58 26.41
N ASN A 112 37.48 -22.88 27.37
CA ASN A 112 36.28 -23.69 27.11
C ASN A 112 35.17 -22.78 26.59
N ILE A 113 34.43 -23.25 25.62
CA ILE A 113 33.40 -22.51 24.91
C ILE A 113 32.07 -23.26 25.06
N TYR A 114 31.06 -22.58 25.55
CA TYR A 114 29.74 -23.17 25.72
C TYR A 114 28.69 -22.28 25.08
N VAL A 115 27.80 -22.87 24.29
CA VAL A 115 26.59 -22.18 23.76
C VAL A 115 25.38 -22.73 24.50
N ARG A 116 24.54 -21.80 24.99
CA ARG A 116 23.39 -22.12 25.84
C ARG A 116 22.12 -21.47 25.32
N ASP A 117 21.01 -22.11 25.61
CA ASP A 117 19.67 -21.56 25.50
C ASP A 117 19.24 -21.09 26.88
N GLY A 118 19.05 -19.78 27.08
CA GLY A 118 18.79 -19.21 28.39
C GLY A 118 17.73 -18.12 28.38
N THR A 119 17.07 -17.96 29.54
CA THR A 119 16.16 -16.81 29.80
C THR A 119 16.87 -15.69 30.54
N THR A 120 18.14 -15.85 30.83
CA THR A 120 18.97 -14.85 31.52
C THR A 120 20.34 -14.77 30.84
N MET A 121 21.02 -13.63 31.00
CA MET A 121 22.32 -13.36 30.37
C MET A 121 23.45 -14.29 30.85
N THR A 122 23.26 -14.99 31.95
CA THR A 122 24.29 -15.87 32.54
C THR A 122 23.66 -17.20 32.92
N GLY A 123 23.75 -18.19 32.05
CA GLY A 123 23.19 -19.51 32.32
C GLY A 123 22.23 -19.97 31.23
N GLY A 124 21.57 -21.09 31.47
CA GLY A 124 20.67 -21.73 30.52
C GLY A 124 21.07 -23.17 30.23
N GLU A 125 20.27 -23.83 29.39
CA GLU A 125 20.51 -25.20 28.97
C GLU A 125 21.75 -25.26 28.05
N LEU A 126 22.66 -26.18 28.32
CA LEU A 126 23.85 -26.34 27.50
C LEU A 126 23.52 -27.05 26.19
N LEU A 127 23.82 -26.43 25.08
CA LEU A 127 23.52 -26.93 23.73
C LEU A 127 24.76 -27.49 23.03
N ALA A 128 25.88 -26.78 23.13
CA ALA A 128 27.06 -27.11 22.38
C ALA A 128 28.33 -26.72 23.15
N THR A 129 29.42 -27.47 22.91
CA THR A 129 30.72 -27.27 23.56
C THR A 129 31.87 -27.27 22.56
N GLY A 130 32.89 -26.51 22.92
CA GLY A 130 34.16 -26.44 22.18
C GLY A 130 35.29 -25.94 23.08
N GLY A 131 36.48 -25.86 22.53
CA GLY A 131 37.60 -25.30 23.26
C GLY A 131 38.79 -24.99 22.36
N MET A 132 39.62 -24.04 22.79
CA MET A 132 40.80 -23.64 22.03
C MET A 132 41.93 -23.16 22.93
N ASP A 133 43.15 -23.43 22.47
CA ASP A 133 44.36 -22.87 23.05
C ASP A 133 44.60 -21.45 22.53
N ILE A 134 44.77 -20.49 23.44
CA ILE A 134 45.00 -19.09 23.11
C ILE A 134 46.49 -18.78 23.14
N PRO A 135 47.10 -18.32 22.04
CA PRO A 135 48.53 -18.03 21.99
C PRO A 135 48.88 -16.81 22.85
N SER A 136 50.12 -16.78 23.35
CA SER A 136 50.63 -15.73 24.23
C SER A 136 50.85 -14.37 23.56
N VAL A 137 50.88 -14.32 22.23
CA VAL A 137 51.10 -13.12 21.44
C VAL A 137 50.19 -13.15 20.22
N LEU A 138 49.36 -12.12 20.04
CA LEU A 138 48.75 -11.83 18.76
C LEU A 138 49.86 -11.50 17.76
N GLN A 139 50.21 -12.46 16.92
CA GLN A 139 51.04 -12.16 15.75
C GLN A 139 50.04 -11.74 14.65
N GLY A 140 49.98 -10.46 14.35
CA GLY A 140 49.11 -9.80 13.40
C GLY A 140 48.19 -10.73 12.61
N ASN A 141 46.89 -10.49 12.66
CA ASN A 141 45.83 -11.25 11.98
C ASN A 141 45.66 -12.72 12.38
N ASN A 142 45.98 -13.11 13.59
CA ASN A 142 45.69 -14.45 14.10
C ASN A 142 44.25 -14.53 14.62
N GLU A 143 43.32 -14.66 13.69
CA GLU A 143 41.97 -15.12 13.96
C GLU A 143 42.03 -16.59 14.39
N GLY A 144 41.63 -16.85 15.62
CA GLY A 144 41.37 -18.21 16.08
C GLY A 144 39.92 -18.57 15.74
N HIS A 145 39.72 -19.70 15.12
CA HIS A 145 38.37 -20.21 14.84
C HIS A 145 38.22 -21.60 15.44
N VAL A 146 37.03 -21.86 15.98
CA VAL A 146 36.69 -23.10 16.69
C VAL A 146 35.32 -23.58 16.26
N ASP A 147 35.23 -24.85 15.97
CA ASP A 147 33.95 -25.56 15.82
C ASP A 147 33.44 -25.93 17.23
N VAL A 148 32.17 -25.57 17.49
CA VAL A 148 31.46 -25.86 18.74
C VAL A 148 30.44 -26.96 18.43
N PHE A 149 30.61 -28.11 19.04
CA PHE A 149 29.87 -29.33 18.72
C PHE A 149 28.61 -29.44 19.59
N TRP A 150 27.52 -29.92 18.99
CA TRP A 150 26.32 -30.24 19.75
C TRP A 150 26.62 -31.23 20.87
N GLU A 151 25.99 -31.06 22.01
CA GLU A 151 25.94 -32.10 23.04
C GLU A 151 25.16 -33.33 22.55
N ASP A 152 25.48 -34.51 23.10
CA ASP A 152 24.96 -35.80 22.63
C ASP A 152 23.42 -35.92 22.58
N ASP A 153 22.72 -35.13 23.39
CA ASP A 153 21.24 -35.13 23.48
C ASP A 153 20.56 -34.23 22.42
N TYR A 154 21.34 -33.41 21.71
CA TYR A 154 20.82 -32.50 20.67
C TYR A 154 21.16 -33.04 19.28
N GLY A 155 20.15 -33.06 18.42
CA GLY A 155 20.31 -33.43 17.01
C GLY A 155 20.99 -32.32 16.20
N PRO A 156 20.90 -32.37 14.87
CA PRO A 156 21.50 -31.34 14.01
C PRO A 156 20.77 -29.99 14.06
N THR A 157 19.73 -29.85 14.88
CA THR A 157 18.91 -28.64 15.04
C THR A 157 18.49 -28.44 16.48
N HIS A 158 18.37 -27.17 16.88
CA HIS A 158 17.78 -26.78 18.15
C HIS A 158 16.83 -25.61 17.91
N GLN A 159 15.68 -25.62 18.57
CA GLN A 159 14.72 -24.52 18.54
C GLN A 159 14.83 -23.71 19.83
N PHE A 160 15.21 -22.45 19.68
CA PHE A 160 15.10 -21.46 20.75
C PHE A 160 13.68 -20.93 20.82
N ASP A 161 13.11 -20.86 22.01
CA ASP A 161 11.79 -20.31 22.22
C ASP A 161 11.81 -18.76 22.20
N ILE A 162 10.65 -18.17 21.90
CA ILE A 162 10.43 -16.73 22.07
C ILE A 162 10.78 -16.28 23.50
N GLU A 163 11.31 -15.07 23.65
CA GLU A 163 11.84 -14.51 24.91
C GLU A 163 13.13 -15.16 25.44
N HIS A 164 13.66 -16.18 24.77
CA HIS A 164 14.96 -16.77 25.09
C HIS A 164 16.12 -15.94 24.54
N LEU A 165 17.33 -16.27 24.99
CA LEU A 165 18.61 -15.66 24.60
C LEU A 165 19.55 -16.75 24.10
N ILE A 166 20.27 -16.51 23.01
CA ILE A 166 21.49 -17.25 22.70
C ILE A 166 22.58 -16.72 23.63
N VAL A 167 23.16 -17.57 24.46
CA VAL A 167 24.20 -17.21 25.41
C VAL A 167 25.48 -17.94 25.08
N LEU A 168 26.55 -17.18 24.86
CA LEU A 168 27.92 -17.68 24.72
C LEU A 168 28.66 -17.49 26.04
N GLU A 169 29.14 -18.58 26.63
CA GLU A 169 30.03 -18.58 27.80
C GLU A 169 31.44 -18.94 27.38
N LEU A 170 32.39 -18.10 27.74
CA LEU A 170 33.82 -18.33 27.57
C LEU A 170 34.46 -18.51 28.94
N GLU A 171 34.87 -19.74 29.27
CA GLU A 171 35.52 -20.09 30.54
C GLU A 171 37.05 -20.22 30.32
N ASN A 172 37.81 -19.48 31.10
CA ASN A 172 39.27 -19.63 31.13
C ASN A 172 39.68 -20.65 32.17
N ASP A 173 39.98 -21.85 31.75
CA ASP A 173 40.52 -22.94 32.60
C ASP A 173 42.03 -23.11 32.45
N GLY A 174 42.71 -22.23 31.71
CA GLY A 174 44.16 -22.17 31.56
C GLY A 174 44.88 -21.55 32.76
N ASP A 175 46.20 -21.49 32.67
CA ASP A 175 47.06 -20.96 33.74
C ASP A 175 47.27 -19.44 33.69
N ASN A 176 46.77 -18.76 32.66
CA ASN A 176 46.96 -17.32 32.40
C ASN A 176 45.67 -16.62 32.10
N ALA A 177 45.58 -15.34 32.48
CA ALA A 177 44.45 -14.48 32.05
C ALA A 177 44.46 -14.31 30.54
N ILE A 178 43.28 -14.25 29.94
CA ILE A 178 43.06 -14.09 28.51
C ILE A 178 42.47 -12.70 28.26
N ASN A 179 43.03 -11.98 27.26
CA ASN A 179 42.44 -10.75 26.73
C ASN A 179 41.75 -11.12 25.43
N LEU A 180 40.46 -10.89 25.38
CA LEU A 180 39.61 -11.05 24.19
C LEU A 180 39.39 -9.67 23.56
N GLU A 181 39.82 -9.51 22.34
CA GLU A 181 39.56 -8.29 21.53
C GLU A 181 38.15 -8.39 20.94
N LEU A 182 37.33 -7.38 21.16
CA LEU A 182 35.94 -7.33 20.75
C LEU A 182 35.73 -6.46 19.49
N ASP A 183 36.38 -5.30 19.47
CA ASP A 183 36.32 -4.36 18.35
C ASP A 183 37.66 -4.25 17.66
N THR A 184 37.72 -4.64 16.41
CA THR A 184 38.89 -4.59 15.57
C THR A 184 38.82 -3.49 14.52
N GLY A 185 37.85 -2.59 14.58
CA GLY A 185 37.56 -1.57 13.58
C GLY A 185 38.69 -0.59 13.25
N LYS A 186 39.88 -0.73 13.91
CA LYS A 186 41.04 0.13 13.65
C LYS A 186 41.94 -0.32 12.50
N ASP A 187 42.00 -1.62 12.17
CA ASP A 187 42.99 -2.15 11.23
C ASP A 187 42.44 -3.08 10.14
N GLY A 188 41.09 -3.15 9.98
CA GLY A 188 40.41 -3.95 8.93
C GLY A 188 40.36 -5.46 9.23
N ASP A 189 40.56 -5.84 10.47
CA ASP A 189 40.38 -7.21 10.95
C ASP A 189 38.89 -7.45 11.27
N SER A 190 38.41 -8.67 11.04
CA SER A 190 37.01 -9.02 11.33
C SER A 190 36.79 -9.14 12.84
N PRO A 191 35.69 -8.60 13.43
CA PRO A 191 35.44 -8.67 14.86
C PRO A 191 35.20 -10.11 15.35
N SER A 192 35.40 -10.33 16.68
CA SER A 192 35.04 -11.60 17.31
C SER A 192 33.54 -11.85 17.15
N ARG A 193 33.16 -13.07 16.74
CA ARG A 193 31.75 -13.39 16.44
C ARG A 193 31.45 -14.88 16.63
N LEU A 194 30.21 -15.16 17.01
CA LEU A 194 29.60 -16.49 16.97
C LEU A 194 28.78 -16.60 15.67
N ILE A 195 28.89 -17.71 14.97
CA ILE A 195 28.07 -17.99 13.78
C ILE A 195 27.04 -19.06 14.13
N THR A 196 25.80 -18.76 13.79
CA THR A 196 24.67 -19.69 13.83
C THR A 196 24.04 -19.80 12.43
N THR A 197 23.73 -21.03 12.01
CA THR A 197 23.02 -21.26 10.75
C THR A 197 21.53 -21.27 11.03
N THR A 198 20.82 -20.25 10.57
CA THR A 198 19.42 -20.05 10.90
C THR A 198 18.69 -19.22 9.84
N ASN A 199 17.36 -19.19 9.91
CA ASN A 199 16.53 -18.20 9.26
C ASN A 199 15.91 -17.28 10.34
N PRO A 200 16.42 -16.06 10.52
CA PRO A 200 15.88 -15.14 11.52
C PRO A 200 14.52 -14.57 11.14
N VAL A 201 14.20 -14.46 9.84
CA VAL A 201 12.90 -14.00 9.36
C VAL A 201 11.96 -15.20 9.31
N THR A 202 11.12 -15.31 10.32
CA THR A 202 10.29 -16.50 10.54
C THR A 202 8.95 -16.45 9.80
N ASP A 203 8.52 -15.27 9.41
CA ASP A 203 7.27 -15.05 8.67
C ASP A 203 7.34 -13.78 7.83
N ILE A 204 6.73 -13.79 6.64
CA ILE A 204 6.48 -12.61 5.81
C ILE A 204 5.04 -12.70 5.30
N ASP A 205 4.21 -11.78 5.77
CA ASP A 205 2.82 -11.66 5.31
C ASP A 205 2.73 -10.57 4.24
N ILE A 206 2.23 -10.94 3.05
CA ILE A 206 2.15 -10.07 1.87
C ILE A 206 0.69 -9.75 1.57
N VAL A 207 0.37 -8.47 1.52
CA VAL A 207 -0.93 -7.99 1.05
C VAL A 207 -0.76 -7.37 -0.33
N THR A 208 -1.63 -7.77 -1.26
CA THR A 208 -1.75 -7.16 -2.58
C THR A 208 -3.12 -6.52 -2.72
N GLU A 209 -3.17 -5.29 -3.25
CA GLU A 209 -4.39 -4.52 -3.39
C GLU A 209 -4.49 -3.92 -4.80
N SER A 210 -5.70 -3.63 -5.21
CA SER A 210 -6.05 -2.87 -6.41
C SER A 210 -7.01 -1.75 -6.07
N TYR A 211 -7.19 -0.81 -7.00
CA TYR A 211 -8.27 0.15 -6.89
C TYR A 211 -9.63 -0.54 -6.85
N ASN A 212 -10.50 -0.05 -5.98
CA ASN A 212 -11.92 -0.41 -6.02
C ASN A 212 -12.57 0.28 -7.22
N LEU A 213 -12.68 -0.41 -8.34
CA LEU A 213 -13.21 0.14 -9.59
C LEU A 213 -14.70 0.51 -9.51
N GLU A 214 -15.43 0.05 -8.48
CA GLU A 214 -16.86 0.36 -8.30
C GLU A 214 -17.07 1.78 -7.73
N THR A 215 -16.12 2.30 -6.97
CA THR A 215 -16.26 3.61 -6.30
C THR A 215 -15.75 4.78 -7.12
N SER A 216 -14.90 4.56 -8.11
CA SER A 216 -14.18 5.61 -8.87
C SER A 216 -13.33 6.53 -7.96
N ASP A 217 -13.06 6.11 -6.74
CA ASP A 217 -12.21 6.80 -5.78
C ASP A 217 -10.80 6.18 -5.84
N LEU A 218 -9.80 6.99 -6.15
CA LEU A 218 -8.42 6.55 -6.26
C LEU A 218 -7.77 6.34 -4.88
N ASP A 219 -8.44 6.71 -3.80
CA ASP A 219 -7.99 6.44 -2.44
C ASP A 219 -8.64 5.18 -1.85
N ASP A 220 -9.59 4.54 -2.59
CA ASP A 220 -10.29 3.34 -2.13
C ASP A 220 -9.64 2.08 -2.71
N LEU A 221 -8.83 1.42 -1.91
CA LEU A 221 -8.15 0.18 -2.26
C LEU A 221 -8.90 -1.04 -1.71
N MET A 222 -8.78 -2.15 -2.41
CA MET A 222 -9.33 -3.43 -1.98
C MET A 222 -8.31 -4.54 -2.16
N SER A 223 -8.25 -5.46 -1.21
CA SER A 223 -7.39 -6.64 -1.33
C SER A 223 -7.78 -7.46 -2.56
N SER A 224 -6.81 -7.76 -3.40
CA SER A 224 -7.00 -8.48 -4.66
C SER A 224 -5.77 -9.31 -5.02
N ASP A 225 -6.02 -10.53 -5.45
CA ASP A 225 -5.03 -11.38 -6.10
C ASP A 225 -5.33 -11.55 -7.61
N ASN A 226 -6.37 -10.87 -8.12
CA ASN A 226 -6.78 -10.92 -9.53
C ASN A 226 -6.81 -9.51 -10.11
N PHE A 227 -6.14 -9.32 -11.25
CA PHE A 227 -5.97 -8.04 -11.90
C PHE A 227 -6.37 -8.13 -13.37
N GLN A 228 -6.94 -7.05 -13.89
CA GLN A 228 -7.32 -6.96 -15.29
C GLN A 228 -6.18 -6.30 -16.10
N PRO A 229 -5.54 -7.01 -17.03
CA PRO A 229 -4.28 -6.56 -17.64
C PRO A 229 -4.40 -5.28 -18.47
N ASN A 230 -5.56 -4.96 -19.01
CA ASN A 230 -5.75 -3.84 -19.93
C ASN A 230 -6.65 -2.73 -19.39
N LEU A 231 -6.62 -2.48 -18.07
CA LEU A 231 -7.22 -1.29 -17.48
C LEU A 231 -6.55 0.01 -17.98
N PRO A 232 -7.22 1.17 -17.89
CA PRO A 232 -6.54 2.46 -18.07
C PRO A 232 -5.34 2.61 -17.12
N VAL A 233 -4.31 3.33 -17.56
CA VAL A 233 -3.03 3.48 -16.85
C VAL A 233 -3.20 3.92 -15.38
N ASP A 234 -4.16 4.81 -15.12
CA ASP A 234 -4.41 5.31 -13.78
C ASP A 234 -4.91 4.22 -12.81
N PHE A 235 -5.53 3.15 -13.34
CA PHE A 235 -6.10 2.04 -12.58
C PHE A 235 -5.30 0.74 -12.68
N SER A 236 -4.25 0.71 -13.48
CA SER A 236 -3.45 -0.50 -13.74
C SER A 236 -2.29 -0.64 -12.76
N LYS A 237 -2.61 -0.73 -11.47
CA LYS A 237 -1.62 -0.81 -10.40
C LYS A 237 -1.87 -1.98 -9.46
N VAL A 238 -0.78 -2.58 -9.03
CA VAL A 238 -0.73 -3.52 -7.90
C VAL A 238 -0.05 -2.77 -6.76
N PHE A 239 -0.75 -2.60 -5.67
CA PHE A 239 -0.22 -2.07 -4.43
C PHE A 239 0.24 -3.25 -3.58
N VAL A 240 1.47 -3.20 -3.12
CA VAL A 240 2.09 -4.26 -2.31
C VAL A 240 2.48 -3.67 -0.98
N SER A 241 2.01 -4.27 0.09
CA SER A 241 2.49 -4.03 1.45
C SER A 241 2.91 -5.35 2.09
N ALA A 242 3.80 -5.32 3.04
CA ALA A 242 4.15 -6.53 3.76
C ALA A 242 4.63 -6.24 5.18
N GLN A 243 4.52 -7.29 5.99
CA GLN A 243 5.01 -7.34 7.35
C GLN A 243 5.91 -8.57 7.50
N ALA A 244 7.10 -8.39 8.10
CA ALA A 244 8.03 -9.48 8.39
C ALA A 244 8.25 -9.61 9.90
N LEU A 245 8.25 -10.84 10.39
CA LEU A 245 8.59 -11.18 11.77
C LEU A 245 10.04 -11.67 11.83
N ASN A 246 10.91 -10.92 12.53
CA ASN A 246 12.32 -11.26 12.71
C ASN A 246 12.61 -11.66 14.17
N ALA A 247 13.18 -12.83 14.35
CA ALA A 247 13.50 -13.38 15.67
C ALA A 247 14.53 -12.52 16.44
N PHE A 248 15.48 -11.89 15.76
CA PHE A 248 16.47 -11.01 16.40
C PHE A 248 15.94 -9.61 16.72
N GLY A 249 14.78 -9.25 16.20
CA GLY A 249 14.12 -7.98 16.44
C GLY A 249 14.10 -7.04 15.23
N THR A 250 13.34 -5.96 15.34
CA THR A 250 13.10 -4.99 14.27
C THR A 250 14.35 -4.34 13.71
N TYR A 251 15.40 -4.19 14.52
CA TYR A 251 16.67 -3.58 14.09
C TYR A 251 17.48 -4.41 13.10
N ASP A 252 17.16 -5.71 12.94
CA ASP A 252 17.93 -6.62 12.08
C ASP A 252 17.52 -6.52 10.60
N VAL A 253 16.29 -6.18 10.28
CA VAL A 253 15.83 -5.93 8.91
C VAL A 253 16.09 -4.48 8.52
N THR A 254 16.78 -4.25 7.41
CA THR A 254 17.19 -2.92 6.95
C THR A 254 16.43 -2.45 5.72
N GLU A 255 15.96 -3.38 4.90
CA GLU A 255 15.31 -3.09 3.62
C GLU A 255 14.28 -4.16 3.31
N PHE A 256 13.17 -3.78 2.70
CA PHE A 256 12.32 -4.68 1.93
C PHE A 256 12.55 -4.48 0.44
N ARG A 257 12.58 -5.60 -0.30
CA ARG A 257 12.61 -5.58 -1.77
C ARG A 257 11.40 -6.30 -2.31
N VAL A 258 10.66 -5.62 -3.19
CA VAL A 258 9.55 -6.21 -3.95
C VAL A 258 10.02 -6.48 -5.37
N THR A 259 9.84 -7.69 -5.84
CA THR A 259 10.15 -8.09 -7.21
C THR A 259 8.95 -8.80 -7.82
N VAL A 260 8.53 -8.39 -9.02
CA VAL A 260 7.45 -9.06 -9.74
C VAL A 260 8.03 -9.87 -10.90
N PHE A 261 7.64 -11.14 -10.97
CA PHE A 261 8.04 -12.05 -12.04
C PHE A 261 6.83 -12.44 -12.90
N ASP A 262 7.05 -12.60 -14.19
CA ASP A 262 6.07 -13.20 -15.11
C ASP A 262 6.05 -14.74 -14.99
N SER A 263 5.16 -15.39 -15.77
CA SER A 263 5.03 -16.86 -15.81
C SER A 263 6.26 -17.61 -16.34
N ASP A 264 7.21 -16.92 -16.92
CA ASP A 264 8.46 -17.47 -17.47
C ASP A 264 9.66 -17.13 -16.55
N ASP A 265 9.39 -16.69 -15.32
CA ASP A 265 10.38 -16.25 -14.31
C ASP A 265 11.22 -15.03 -14.76
N ASN A 266 10.75 -14.22 -15.69
CA ASN A 266 11.42 -12.97 -16.02
C ASN A 266 11.01 -11.89 -15.02
N GLU A 267 12.01 -11.18 -14.49
CA GLU A 267 11.81 -10.02 -13.66
C GLU A 267 11.22 -8.86 -14.47
N LEU A 268 10.10 -8.32 -14.03
CA LEU A 268 9.41 -7.21 -14.66
C LEU A 268 9.58 -5.91 -13.87
N PHE A 269 9.53 -6.00 -12.56
CA PHE A 269 9.54 -4.86 -11.66
C PHE A 269 10.39 -5.17 -10.43
N VAL A 270 11.16 -4.19 -9.98
CA VAL A 270 11.89 -4.22 -8.72
C VAL A 270 11.82 -2.86 -8.07
N ASP A 271 11.45 -2.84 -6.81
CA ASP A 271 11.51 -1.64 -5.99
C ASP A 271 11.87 -1.99 -4.55
N THR A 272 12.35 -1.01 -3.79
CA THR A 272 12.83 -1.21 -2.42
C THR A 272 12.26 -0.16 -1.48
N ALA A 273 12.01 -0.58 -0.24
CA ALA A 273 11.67 0.29 0.86
C ALA A 273 12.72 0.16 1.96
N ASP A 274 13.44 1.25 2.23
CA ASP A 274 14.35 1.33 3.37
C ASP A 274 13.53 1.36 4.66
N ILE A 275 14.01 0.65 5.68
CA ILE A 275 13.40 0.66 7.01
C ILE A 275 14.25 1.55 7.90
N ASP A 276 13.64 2.61 8.43
CA ASP A 276 14.25 3.42 9.48
C ASP A 276 14.44 2.55 10.74
N GLU A 277 15.57 2.73 11.43
CA GLU A 277 15.81 2.00 12.69
C GLU A 277 14.66 2.30 13.66
N PRO A 278 13.87 1.29 14.05
CA PRO A 278 12.72 1.53 14.92
C PRO A 278 13.17 1.87 16.34
N ASP A 279 12.37 2.70 17.01
CA ASP A 279 12.59 3.08 18.42
C ASP A 279 12.35 1.91 19.41
N ASP A 280 11.69 0.84 18.94
CA ASP A 280 11.40 -0.35 19.75
C ASP A 280 11.94 -1.63 19.07
N ASN A 281 12.00 -2.69 19.84
CA ASN A 281 12.43 -4.01 19.37
C ASN A 281 11.25 -5.00 19.38
N SER A 282 10.21 -4.69 18.64
CA SER A 282 8.99 -5.51 18.59
C SER A 282 9.12 -6.82 17.79
N GLY A 283 10.16 -6.95 16.99
CA GLY A 283 10.37 -8.09 16.09
C GLY A 283 9.60 -8.03 14.78
N THR A 284 8.71 -7.04 14.61
CA THR A 284 7.90 -6.88 13.42
C THR A 284 8.32 -5.66 12.63
N ASN A 285 8.74 -5.86 11.40
CA ASN A 285 9.04 -4.81 10.42
C ASN A 285 7.94 -4.77 9.38
N GLU A 286 7.60 -3.56 8.91
CA GLU A 286 6.58 -3.38 7.89
C GLU A 286 6.96 -2.26 6.93
N PHE A 287 6.47 -2.33 5.70
CA PHE A 287 6.40 -1.20 4.79
C PHE A 287 4.96 -1.00 4.33
N GLU A 288 4.57 0.26 4.20
CA GLU A 288 3.17 0.60 3.94
C GLU A 288 2.76 0.28 2.51
N GLU A 289 3.57 0.66 1.51
CA GLU A 289 3.18 0.52 0.11
C GLU A 289 4.36 0.63 -0.86
N LEU A 290 4.47 -0.34 -1.79
CA LEU A 290 5.19 -0.22 -3.05
C LEU A 290 4.23 -0.49 -4.20
N VAL A 291 4.37 0.25 -5.32
CA VAL A 291 3.37 0.25 -6.40
C VAL A 291 3.99 -0.21 -7.71
N TRP A 292 3.51 -1.34 -8.23
CA TRP A 292 3.79 -1.77 -9.59
C TRP A 292 2.70 -1.29 -10.55
N ASN A 293 3.03 -0.35 -11.45
CA ASN A 293 2.15 0.08 -12.54
C ASN A 293 2.41 -0.79 -13.76
N TYR A 294 1.57 -1.80 -13.97
CA TYR A 294 1.77 -2.81 -15.00
C TYR A 294 1.38 -2.38 -16.43
N ASN A 295 0.99 -1.13 -16.66
CA ASN A 295 0.69 -0.52 -17.96
C ASN A 295 1.35 0.85 -18.14
N ASP A 296 2.46 1.12 -17.47
CA ASP A 296 3.13 2.42 -17.58
C ASP A 296 3.76 2.59 -18.97
N PRO A 297 3.32 3.57 -19.77
CA PRO A 297 3.93 3.84 -21.07
C PRO A 297 5.35 4.42 -20.97
N ALA A 298 5.75 4.93 -19.82
CA ALA A 298 7.09 5.44 -19.57
C ALA A 298 8.10 4.31 -19.30
N GLU A 299 7.65 3.21 -18.69
CA GLU A 299 8.48 2.05 -18.32
C GLU A 299 7.95 0.74 -18.98
N PRO A 300 7.94 0.62 -20.32
CA PRO A 300 7.32 -0.51 -21.01
C PRO A 300 7.99 -1.86 -20.75
N SER A 301 9.20 -1.89 -20.19
CA SER A 301 9.89 -3.10 -19.75
C SER A 301 9.22 -3.73 -18.52
N GLU A 302 8.62 -2.93 -17.67
CA GLU A 302 7.94 -3.32 -16.45
C GLU A 302 6.47 -3.73 -16.66
N ASN A 303 5.95 -3.51 -17.87
CA ASN A 303 4.56 -3.84 -18.18
C ASN A 303 4.31 -5.35 -18.16
N HIS A 304 3.08 -5.71 -17.80
CA HIS A 304 2.62 -7.10 -17.85
C HIS A 304 2.85 -7.74 -19.25
N LYS A 305 2.93 -9.07 -19.29
CA LYS A 305 3.14 -9.84 -20.53
C LYS A 305 1.87 -10.58 -20.99
N GLY A 306 0.71 -10.10 -20.54
CA GLY A 306 -0.59 -10.69 -20.83
C GLY A 306 -1.14 -11.46 -19.64
N LYS A 307 -2.19 -12.28 -19.91
CA LYS A 307 -2.81 -13.12 -18.90
C LYS A 307 -1.85 -14.18 -18.37
N GLY A 308 -1.99 -14.52 -17.12
CA GLY A 308 -1.22 -15.60 -16.48
C GLY A 308 -1.04 -15.40 -14.99
N ILE A 309 -0.29 -16.31 -14.41
CA ILE A 309 0.10 -16.22 -13.01
C ILE A 309 1.43 -15.47 -12.94
N TYR A 310 1.52 -14.50 -12.07
CA TYR A 310 2.70 -13.72 -11.76
C TYR A 310 3.07 -13.98 -10.30
N ALA A 311 4.34 -13.91 -9.98
CA ALA A 311 4.81 -13.99 -8.62
C ALA A 311 5.24 -12.62 -8.11
N VAL A 312 4.68 -12.20 -6.99
CA VAL A 312 5.12 -11.03 -6.22
C VAL A 312 6.00 -11.55 -5.11
N ARG A 313 7.31 -11.40 -5.26
CA ARG A 313 8.29 -11.74 -4.24
C ARG A 313 8.52 -10.55 -3.32
N VAL A 314 8.39 -10.77 -2.03
CA VAL A 314 8.83 -9.82 -1.01
C VAL A 314 9.99 -10.44 -0.25
N ALA A 315 11.13 -9.77 -0.28
CA ALA A 315 12.32 -10.15 0.46
C ALA A 315 12.58 -9.15 1.59
N ALA A 316 12.79 -9.66 2.80
CA ALA A 316 13.35 -8.91 3.91
C ALA A 316 14.87 -9.09 3.90
N ILE A 317 15.61 -7.99 3.97
CA ILE A 317 17.08 -7.97 3.91
C ILE A 317 17.61 -7.60 5.30
N ASP A 318 18.44 -8.47 5.85
CA ASP A 318 19.01 -8.28 7.18
C ASP A 318 20.22 -7.33 7.17
N GLN A 319 20.73 -6.99 8.36
CA GLN A 319 21.92 -6.14 8.56
C GLN A 319 23.18 -6.69 7.88
N GLN A 320 23.21 -7.97 7.54
CA GLN A 320 24.34 -8.63 6.88
C GLN A 320 24.14 -8.78 5.37
N GLY A 321 23.03 -8.28 4.84
CA GLY A 321 22.68 -8.35 3.42
C GLY A 321 22.14 -9.70 2.99
N ASN A 322 21.72 -10.57 3.92
CA ASN A 322 21.03 -11.80 3.57
C ASN A 322 19.58 -11.51 3.22
N GLU A 323 19.08 -12.18 2.20
CA GLU A 323 17.70 -12.10 1.75
C GLU A 323 16.90 -13.31 2.24
N PHE A 324 15.72 -13.02 2.81
CA PHE A 324 14.70 -14.00 3.20
C PHE A 324 13.40 -13.57 2.54
N TYR A 325 12.78 -14.44 1.73
CA TYR A 325 11.67 -14.03 0.89
C TYR A 325 10.52 -15.03 0.88
N VAL A 326 9.34 -14.51 0.52
CA VAL A 326 8.13 -15.27 0.19
C VAL A 326 7.62 -14.79 -1.15
N ASP A 327 7.06 -15.71 -1.94
CA ASP A 327 6.40 -15.44 -3.20
C ASP A 327 4.88 -15.51 -3.02
N LYS A 328 4.18 -14.46 -3.38
CA LYS A 328 2.73 -14.43 -3.47
C LYS A 328 2.30 -14.49 -4.93
N SER A 329 1.42 -15.45 -5.25
CA SER A 329 0.88 -15.55 -6.61
C SER A 329 -0.26 -14.57 -6.82
N ILE A 330 -0.21 -13.82 -7.92
CA ILE A 330 -1.30 -12.99 -8.43
C ILE A 330 -1.67 -13.43 -9.84
N GLN A 331 -2.91 -13.15 -10.25
CA GLN A 331 -3.46 -13.55 -11.53
C GLN A 331 -3.73 -12.31 -12.41
N MET A 332 -3.17 -12.27 -13.62
CA MET A 332 -3.65 -11.40 -14.69
C MET A 332 -4.73 -12.12 -15.47
N ASP A 333 -5.94 -11.55 -15.52
CA ASP A 333 -7.12 -12.23 -16.04
C ASP A 333 -7.18 -12.27 -17.56
N ALA A 334 -7.69 -13.39 -18.10
CA ALA A 334 -7.95 -13.55 -19.52
C ALA A 334 -9.11 -12.66 -20.00
N TYR A 335 -10.13 -12.49 -19.15
CA TYR A 335 -11.34 -11.73 -19.45
C TYR A 335 -11.55 -10.64 -18.42
N GLY A 336 -11.88 -9.45 -18.88
CA GLY A 336 -12.16 -8.30 -18.04
C GLY A 336 -13.07 -7.32 -18.77
N VAL A 337 -13.90 -6.62 -18.04
CA VAL A 337 -14.77 -5.55 -18.56
C VAL A 337 -14.66 -4.34 -17.65
N TYR A 338 -14.49 -3.19 -18.25
CA TYR A 338 -14.49 -1.91 -17.54
C TYR A 338 -15.43 -0.94 -18.24
N LEU A 339 -16.31 -0.29 -17.48
CA LEU A 339 -17.24 0.70 -17.97
C LEU A 339 -16.85 2.07 -17.42
N ILE A 340 -16.93 3.09 -18.26
CA ILE A 340 -16.71 4.48 -17.87
C ILE A 340 -17.73 5.40 -18.54
N THR A 341 -18.16 6.43 -17.84
CA THR A 341 -18.92 7.53 -18.38
C THR A 341 -18.31 8.87 -17.92
N PRO A 342 -18.30 9.92 -18.77
CA PRO A 342 -17.79 11.22 -18.36
C PRO A 342 -18.64 11.88 -17.28
N GLU A 343 -19.92 11.49 -17.16
CA GLU A 343 -20.87 12.07 -16.22
C GLU A 343 -21.70 10.97 -15.55
N THR A 344 -21.54 10.80 -14.24
CA THR A 344 -22.33 9.85 -13.45
C THR A 344 -23.64 10.45 -12.92
N GLN A 345 -23.79 11.79 -12.97
CA GLN A 345 -24.98 12.48 -12.49
C GLN A 345 -25.46 13.50 -13.52
N GLN A 346 -26.74 13.43 -13.86
CA GLN A 346 -27.36 14.38 -14.77
C GLN A 346 -28.73 14.83 -14.26
N SER A 347 -29.19 16.00 -14.73
CA SER A 347 -30.51 16.51 -14.43
C SER A 347 -31.36 16.62 -15.69
N VAL A 348 -32.64 16.31 -15.56
CA VAL A 348 -33.61 16.33 -16.65
C VAL A 348 -34.85 17.13 -16.27
N SER A 349 -35.56 17.69 -17.25
CA SER A 349 -36.88 18.27 -17.04
C SER A 349 -37.97 17.19 -16.93
N VAL A 350 -39.12 17.56 -16.39
CA VAL A 350 -40.33 16.71 -16.43
C VAL A 350 -40.65 16.35 -17.89
N GLY A 351 -40.84 15.05 -18.15
CA GLY A 351 -41.11 14.55 -19.51
C GLY A 351 -39.92 14.60 -20.45
N GLY A 352 -38.74 15.00 -19.98
CA GLY A 352 -37.51 15.05 -20.76
C GLY A 352 -36.65 13.78 -20.63
N ASP A 353 -35.52 13.79 -21.33
CA ASP A 353 -34.57 12.70 -21.35
C ASP A 353 -33.12 13.21 -21.28
N VAL A 354 -32.24 12.39 -20.73
CA VAL A 354 -30.79 12.58 -20.73
C VAL A 354 -30.08 11.38 -21.32
N CYS A 355 -28.91 11.63 -21.87
CA CYS A 355 -28.10 10.58 -22.52
C CYS A 355 -26.82 10.34 -21.73
N TYR A 356 -26.60 9.09 -21.35
CA TYR A 356 -25.33 8.62 -20.81
C TYR A 356 -24.54 7.95 -21.91
N GLN A 357 -23.39 8.49 -22.24
CA GLN A 357 -22.43 7.87 -23.13
C GLN A 357 -21.53 6.95 -22.31
N ILE A 358 -21.74 5.63 -22.44
CA ILE A 358 -20.95 4.63 -21.75
C ILE A 358 -19.91 4.07 -22.72
N LEU A 359 -18.65 4.11 -22.30
CA LEU A 359 -17.54 3.48 -22.98
C LEU A 359 -17.30 2.13 -22.33
N VAL A 360 -17.36 1.04 -23.10
CA VAL A 360 -16.98 -0.30 -22.65
C VAL A 360 -15.58 -0.59 -23.16
N ARG A 361 -14.69 -1.02 -22.28
CA ARG A 361 -13.32 -1.42 -22.57
C ARG A 361 -13.16 -2.91 -22.31
N ASN A 362 -12.52 -3.61 -23.22
CA ASN A 362 -12.00 -4.94 -22.96
C ASN A 362 -10.74 -4.82 -22.09
N SER A 363 -10.88 -5.02 -20.80
CA SER A 363 -9.78 -4.96 -19.83
C SER A 363 -9.08 -6.30 -19.60
N GLY A 364 -9.58 -7.39 -20.22
CA GLY A 364 -8.93 -8.70 -20.26
C GLY A 364 -7.87 -8.82 -21.36
N ASP A 365 -7.24 -9.97 -21.45
CA ASP A 365 -6.19 -10.29 -22.44
C ASP A 365 -6.69 -11.13 -23.63
N GLU A 366 -7.96 -11.49 -23.65
CA GLU A 366 -8.57 -12.22 -24.76
C GLU A 366 -9.60 -11.37 -25.50
N ASN A 367 -9.78 -11.65 -26.79
CA ASN A 367 -10.85 -11.02 -27.56
C ASN A 367 -12.22 -11.39 -26.98
N ASP A 368 -13.05 -10.38 -26.72
CA ASP A 368 -14.34 -10.59 -26.08
C ASP A 368 -15.47 -9.75 -26.67
N LYS A 369 -16.70 -10.11 -26.33
CA LYS A 369 -17.91 -9.32 -26.55
C LYS A 369 -18.56 -9.03 -25.22
N PHE A 370 -19.14 -7.85 -25.12
CA PHE A 370 -19.76 -7.41 -23.89
C PHE A 370 -21.23 -7.09 -24.10
N THR A 371 -22.04 -7.50 -23.12
CA THR A 371 -23.43 -7.08 -23.02
C THR A 371 -23.56 -6.06 -21.91
N ILE A 372 -24.22 -4.93 -22.15
CA ILE A 372 -24.55 -3.96 -21.11
C ILE A 372 -26.07 -3.97 -20.90
N GLU A 373 -26.47 -4.17 -19.66
CA GLU A 373 -27.86 -4.19 -19.22
C GLU A 373 -28.08 -3.18 -18.11
N PRO A 374 -28.99 -2.20 -18.28
CA PRO A 374 -29.39 -1.34 -17.18
C PRO A 374 -30.23 -2.10 -16.17
N SER A 375 -30.08 -1.76 -14.88
CA SER A 375 -30.97 -2.25 -13.83
C SER A 375 -32.41 -1.80 -14.07
N GLU A 376 -33.36 -2.47 -13.41
CA GLU A 376 -34.74 -2.00 -13.37
C GLU A 376 -34.78 -0.59 -12.75
N THR A 377 -35.50 0.30 -13.40
CA THR A 377 -35.72 1.66 -12.91
C THR A 377 -36.95 1.74 -12.01
N SER A 378 -37.02 2.77 -11.18
CA SER A 378 -38.23 3.08 -10.43
C SER A 378 -39.40 3.44 -11.37
N GLU A 379 -40.62 3.33 -10.85
CA GLU A 379 -41.84 3.69 -11.59
C GLU A 379 -41.70 5.09 -12.21
N ASN A 380 -42.19 5.25 -13.43
CA ASN A 380 -42.16 6.48 -14.23
C ASN A 380 -40.78 6.87 -14.82
N TRP A 381 -39.81 5.96 -14.79
CA TRP A 381 -38.54 6.12 -15.51
C TRP A 381 -38.37 5.02 -16.56
N VAL A 382 -37.75 5.34 -17.67
CA VAL A 382 -37.49 4.41 -18.76
C VAL A 382 -36.04 4.56 -19.21
N VAL A 383 -35.33 3.44 -19.36
CA VAL A 383 -33.99 3.40 -19.96
C VAL A 383 -34.07 2.72 -21.33
N SER A 384 -33.39 3.29 -22.31
CA SER A 384 -33.30 2.73 -23.67
C SER A 384 -31.87 2.86 -24.22
N PRO A 385 -31.33 1.81 -24.85
CA PRO A 385 -31.88 0.46 -25.01
C PRO A 385 -31.93 -0.32 -23.68
N GLN A 386 -32.75 -1.37 -23.61
CA GLN A 386 -32.81 -2.28 -22.45
C GLN A 386 -31.63 -3.26 -22.39
N THR A 387 -30.97 -3.46 -23.49
CA THR A 387 -29.78 -4.29 -23.63
C THR A 387 -28.99 -3.83 -24.85
N TRP A 388 -27.70 -3.80 -24.72
CA TRP A 388 -26.80 -3.54 -25.83
C TRP A 388 -25.64 -4.54 -25.84
N THR A 389 -25.16 -4.89 -27.05
CA THR A 389 -24.04 -5.83 -27.20
C THR A 389 -22.97 -5.22 -28.10
N SER A 390 -21.72 -5.28 -27.68
CA SER A 390 -20.57 -4.78 -28.43
C SER A 390 -20.24 -5.63 -29.67
N ASN A 391 -19.41 -5.10 -30.53
CA ASN A 391 -18.62 -5.92 -31.44
C ASN A 391 -17.64 -6.79 -30.63
N THR A 392 -16.92 -7.69 -31.29
CA THR A 392 -15.77 -8.33 -30.66
C THR A 392 -14.67 -7.28 -30.49
N LEU A 393 -14.25 -7.05 -29.25
CA LEU A 393 -13.19 -6.10 -28.89
C LEU A 393 -11.90 -6.86 -28.59
N SER A 394 -10.81 -6.39 -29.13
CA SER A 394 -9.46 -6.86 -28.80
C SER A 394 -9.06 -6.35 -27.39
N PRO A 395 -8.03 -6.95 -26.75
CA PRO A 395 -7.47 -6.43 -25.50
C PRO A 395 -7.20 -4.92 -25.55
N GLY A 396 -7.69 -4.18 -24.56
CA GLY A 396 -7.58 -2.72 -24.47
C GLY A 396 -8.45 -1.92 -25.43
N GLU A 397 -9.16 -2.57 -26.37
CA GLU A 397 -10.07 -1.89 -27.31
C GLU A 397 -11.35 -1.41 -26.63
N GLU A 398 -11.86 -0.28 -27.11
CA GLU A 398 -13.02 0.40 -26.55
C GLU A 398 -14.14 0.56 -27.57
N GLN A 399 -15.37 0.51 -27.09
CA GLN A 399 -16.55 0.84 -27.90
C GLN A 399 -17.55 1.66 -27.08
N SER A 400 -18.09 2.72 -27.69
CA SER A 400 -19.08 3.58 -27.06
C SER A 400 -20.51 3.14 -27.37
N VAL A 401 -21.39 3.30 -26.38
CA VAL A 401 -22.84 3.17 -26.51
C VAL A 401 -23.53 4.31 -25.79
N THR A 402 -24.70 4.74 -26.29
CA THR A 402 -25.52 5.76 -25.62
C THR A 402 -26.78 5.11 -25.05
N PHE A 403 -26.99 5.30 -23.77
CA PHE A 403 -28.24 4.98 -23.09
C PHE A 403 -29.00 6.26 -22.79
N THR A 404 -30.29 6.25 -23.06
CA THR A 404 -31.19 7.37 -22.77
C THR A 404 -32.02 7.03 -21.54
N VAL A 405 -32.02 7.91 -20.53
CA VAL A 405 -32.86 7.80 -19.35
C VAL A 405 -33.92 8.89 -19.44
N SER A 406 -35.20 8.48 -19.52
CA SER A 406 -36.36 9.37 -19.72
C SER A 406 -37.23 9.38 -18.47
N ALA A 407 -37.61 10.58 -18.05
CA ALA A 407 -38.59 10.81 -16.99
C ALA A 407 -40.00 10.94 -17.58
N SER A 408 -41.01 10.44 -16.86
CA SER A 408 -42.42 10.67 -17.27
C SER A 408 -42.80 12.16 -17.23
N ASP A 409 -43.84 12.54 -17.98
CA ASP A 409 -44.33 13.90 -18.08
C ASP A 409 -45.24 14.34 -16.90
N SER A 410 -45.32 13.52 -15.85
CA SER A 410 -46.06 13.82 -14.63
C SER A 410 -45.35 14.91 -13.80
N THR A 411 -46.09 15.90 -13.35
CA THR A 411 -45.60 16.93 -12.43
C THR A 411 -45.12 16.37 -11.08
N ASP A 412 -45.57 15.15 -10.72
CA ASP A 412 -45.12 14.44 -9.50
C ASP A 412 -43.66 14.00 -9.57
N MET A 413 -43.05 14.13 -10.75
CA MET A 413 -41.63 13.78 -10.96
C MET A 413 -40.67 14.87 -10.46
N VAL A 414 -41.14 16.10 -10.26
CA VAL A 414 -40.29 17.20 -9.77
C VAL A 414 -39.59 16.82 -8.47
N GLY A 415 -38.26 16.93 -8.43
CA GLY A 415 -37.44 16.57 -7.28
C GLY A 415 -37.25 15.07 -7.08
N LYS A 416 -37.80 14.22 -7.95
CA LYS A 416 -37.52 12.78 -7.94
C LYS A 416 -36.18 12.49 -8.63
N ASN A 417 -35.61 11.35 -8.27
CA ASN A 417 -34.42 10.84 -8.94
C ASN A 417 -34.55 9.33 -9.16
N THR A 418 -33.72 8.82 -10.05
CA THR A 418 -33.51 7.39 -10.24
C THR A 418 -32.01 7.12 -10.28
N VAL A 419 -31.62 5.98 -9.75
CA VAL A 419 -30.30 5.42 -9.89
C VAL A 419 -30.41 4.26 -10.88
N VAL A 420 -29.53 4.24 -11.87
CA VAL A 420 -29.44 3.17 -12.86
C VAL A 420 -28.05 2.57 -12.76
N VAL A 421 -27.99 1.27 -12.48
CA VAL A 421 -26.75 0.50 -12.53
C VAL A 421 -26.66 -0.14 -13.91
N PHE A 422 -25.63 0.17 -14.66
CA PHE A 422 -25.32 -0.46 -15.94
C PHE A 422 -24.34 -1.59 -15.68
N THR A 423 -24.81 -2.85 -15.81
CA THR A 423 -23.96 -4.02 -15.65
C THR A 423 -23.38 -4.45 -16.98
N GLY A 424 -22.06 -4.29 -17.13
CA GLY A 424 -21.30 -4.86 -18.24
C GLY A 424 -20.92 -6.32 -17.96
N ARG A 425 -21.10 -7.21 -18.95
CA ARG A 425 -20.80 -8.64 -18.79
C ARG A 425 -19.98 -9.15 -19.97
N SER A 426 -18.91 -9.92 -19.65
CA SER A 426 -18.19 -10.72 -20.63
C SER A 426 -19.09 -11.85 -21.19
N GLN A 427 -19.02 -12.08 -22.49
CA GLN A 427 -19.75 -13.18 -23.14
C GLN A 427 -18.92 -14.44 -23.36
N ASN A 428 -17.59 -14.33 -23.38
CA ASN A 428 -16.71 -15.45 -23.65
C ASN A 428 -16.14 -16.09 -22.38
N SER A 429 -16.20 -15.39 -21.26
CA SER A 429 -15.74 -15.93 -19.99
C SER A 429 -16.64 -17.07 -19.50
N VAL A 430 -16.04 -18.18 -19.05
CA VAL A 430 -16.74 -19.31 -18.46
C VAL A 430 -17.22 -18.98 -17.03
N THR A 431 -16.47 -18.19 -16.33
CA THR A 431 -16.85 -17.62 -15.02
C THR A 431 -17.47 -16.25 -15.24
N PRO A 432 -18.52 -15.86 -14.47
CA PRO A 432 -19.09 -14.54 -14.61
C PRO A 432 -18.06 -13.45 -14.36
N VAL A 433 -17.83 -12.61 -15.37
CA VAL A 433 -17.01 -11.39 -15.28
C VAL A 433 -17.93 -10.22 -15.55
N ASN A 434 -18.14 -9.39 -14.55
CA ASN A 434 -19.07 -8.26 -14.58
C ASN A 434 -18.35 -6.99 -14.10
N PHE A 435 -18.90 -5.85 -14.52
CA PHE A 435 -18.58 -4.54 -13.97
C PHE A 435 -19.85 -3.71 -13.87
N ASP A 436 -20.08 -3.08 -12.74
CA ASP A 436 -21.25 -2.25 -12.47
C ASP A 436 -20.86 -0.77 -12.47
N LEU A 437 -21.57 0.03 -13.29
CA LEU A 437 -21.43 1.48 -13.37
C LEU A 437 -22.73 2.13 -12.90
N GLU A 438 -22.67 2.84 -11.80
CA GLU A 438 -23.83 3.57 -11.27
C GLU A 438 -23.96 4.97 -11.89
N THR A 439 -25.18 5.33 -12.27
CA THR A 439 -25.53 6.69 -12.69
C THR A 439 -26.77 7.17 -11.98
N LYS A 440 -26.85 8.47 -11.74
CA LYS A 440 -27.99 9.11 -11.08
C LYS A 440 -28.61 10.18 -11.97
N THR A 441 -29.90 10.04 -12.24
CA THR A 441 -30.69 11.05 -12.95
C THR A 441 -31.68 11.68 -12.00
N SER A 442 -31.72 13.01 -11.97
CA SER A 442 -32.66 13.77 -11.14
C SER A 442 -33.56 14.63 -12.00
N VAL A 443 -34.86 14.66 -11.69
CA VAL A 443 -35.76 15.68 -12.28
C VAL A 443 -35.51 16.97 -11.54
N GLY A 444 -35.22 18.05 -12.29
CA GLY A 444 -34.95 19.37 -11.73
C GLY A 444 -36.06 19.81 -10.77
N ALA A 445 -35.66 20.41 -9.67
CA ALA A 445 -36.60 21.00 -8.73
C ALA A 445 -37.48 22.07 -9.43
N ALA A 446 -38.67 22.32 -8.90
CA ALA A 446 -39.51 23.40 -9.42
C ALA A 446 -38.78 24.76 -9.42
N TYR A 447 -37.85 24.90 -8.49
CA TYR A 447 -36.93 26.03 -8.35
C TYR A 447 -35.54 25.51 -8.25
N ASP A 448 -34.75 25.63 -9.31
CA ASP A 448 -33.34 25.22 -9.36
C ASP A 448 -32.56 26.27 -10.14
N ILE A 449 -31.61 26.89 -9.48
CA ILE A 449 -30.82 27.97 -10.04
C ILE A 449 -29.34 27.55 -10.02
N SER A 450 -28.71 27.64 -11.16
CA SER A 450 -27.25 27.55 -11.28
C SER A 450 -26.65 28.90 -11.63
N MET A 451 -25.49 29.21 -11.07
CA MET A 451 -24.73 30.42 -11.38
C MET A 451 -23.33 30.02 -11.85
N TYR A 452 -22.87 30.65 -12.91
CA TYR A 452 -21.52 30.43 -13.43
C TYR A 452 -20.98 31.66 -14.13
N PHE A 453 -19.67 31.82 -14.13
CA PHE A 453 -19.00 32.77 -14.99
C PHE A 453 -18.71 32.14 -16.35
N GLU A 454 -18.78 32.93 -17.41
CA GLU A 454 -18.32 32.49 -18.71
C GLU A 454 -16.83 32.80 -18.86
N ASP A 455 -16.00 31.77 -19.02
CA ASP A 455 -14.60 31.97 -19.42
C ASP A 455 -14.54 32.46 -20.86
N LEU A 456 -14.16 33.70 -21.05
CA LEU A 456 -14.11 34.38 -22.36
C LEU A 456 -13.15 33.70 -23.35
N ASN A 457 -12.20 32.89 -22.87
CA ASN A 457 -11.22 32.19 -23.71
C ASN A 457 -11.72 30.81 -24.16
N SER A 458 -12.27 30.04 -23.23
CA SER A 458 -12.75 28.66 -23.49
C SER A 458 -14.25 28.57 -23.79
N ARG A 459 -15.01 29.58 -23.46
CA ARG A 459 -16.49 29.61 -23.47
C ARG A 459 -17.11 28.51 -22.62
N GLN A 460 -16.43 28.11 -21.58
CA GLN A 460 -16.94 27.13 -20.61
C GLN A 460 -17.49 27.81 -19.37
N ALA A 461 -18.50 27.19 -18.78
CA ALA A 461 -19.02 27.59 -17.48
C ALA A 461 -17.97 27.27 -16.38
N ILE A 462 -17.68 28.26 -15.54
CA ILE A 462 -16.75 28.10 -14.41
C ILE A 462 -17.41 28.64 -13.14
N THR A 463 -17.18 27.99 -12.03
CA THR A 463 -17.72 28.37 -10.71
C THR A 463 -16.86 29.38 -9.97
N SER A 464 -15.64 29.59 -10.43
CA SER A 464 -14.72 30.60 -9.90
C SER A 464 -13.96 31.26 -11.04
N LEU A 465 -13.74 32.55 -10.91
CA LEU A 465 -12.97 33.33 -11.89
C LEU A 465 -11.83 34.05 -11.18
N SER A 466 -10.61 33.86 -11.70
CA SER A 466 -9.42 34.57 -11.23
C SER A 466 -8.88 35.45 -12.36
N THR A 467 -8.66 36.71 -12.07
CA THR A 467 -8.17 37.66 -13.05
C THR A 467 -7.33 38.74 -12.38
N THR A 468 -6.59 39.50 -13.17
CA THR A 468 -5.79 40.63 -12.70
C THR A 468 -6.45 41.93 -13.17
N GLY A 469 -6.62 42.88 -12.27
CA GLY A 469 -7.18 44.21 -12.57
C GLY A 469 -6.25 45.34 -12.11
N VAL A 470 -6.53 46.55 -12.59
CA VAL A 470 -5.80 47.73 -12.14
C VAL A 470 -6.51 48.29 -10.90
N ALA A 471 -5.73 48.63 -9.86
CA ALA A 471 -6.25 49.20 -8.63
C ALA A 471 -6.99 50.52 -8.89
N GLY A 472 -8.14 50.66 -8.30
CA GLY A 472 -9.03 51.82 -8.49
C GLY A 472 -9.86 51.80 -9.75
N ASP A 473 -9.58 50.92 -10.70
CA ASP A 473 -10.40 50.74 -11.90
C ASP A 473 -11.47 49.67 -11.68
N ARG A 474 -12.58 49.82 -12.41
CA ARG A 474 -13.67 48.83 -12.41
C ARG A 474 -13.35 47.73 -13.42
N ASN A 475 -13.26 46.50 -12.91
CA ASN A 475 -13.17 45.33 -13.76
C ASN A 475 -14.56 44.71 -13.92
N GLN A 476 -14.88 44.29 -15.12
CA GLN A 476 -16.19 43.80 -15.49
C GLN A 476 -16.16 42.32 -15.79
N TYR A 477 -17.12 41.59 -15.25
CA TYR A 477 -17.26 40.13 -15.46
C TYR A 477 -18.71 39.83 -15.83
N GLN A 478 -18.91 38.77 -16.60
CA GLN A 478 -20.23 38.29 -16.98
C GLN A 478 -20.61 37.10 -16.09
N LEU A 479 -21.64 37.25 -15.28
CA LEU A 479 -22.26 36.19 -14.49
C LEU A 479 -23.55 35.76 -15.19
N SER A 480 -23.64 34.48 -15.49
CA SER A 480 -24.83 33.84 -16.02
C SER A 480 -25.60 33.15 -14.90
N ILE A 481 -26.90 33.41 -14.83
CA ILE A 481 -27.83 32.78 -13.88
C ILE A 481 -28.81 31.98 -14.70
N ALA A 482 -28.72 30.67 -14.61
CA ALA A 482 -29.58 29.74 -15.33
C ALA A 482 -30.66 29.18 -14.39
N ASN A 483 -31.90 29.31 -14.77
CA ASN A 483 -33.00 28.63 -14.12
C ASN A 483 -33.11 27.21 -14.69
N GLN A 484 -32.66 26.23 -13.93
CA GLN A 484 -32.78 24.82 -14.26
C GLN A 484 -34.11 24.21 -13.79
N GLY A 485 -34.88 24.99 -13.06
CA GLY A 485 -36.16 24.57 -12.49
C GLY A 485 -37.29 24.51 -13.51
N GLN A 486 -38.45 24.06 -13.04
CA GLN A 486 -39.66 23.87 -13.83
C GLN A 486 -40.64 25.06 -13.76
N ALA A 487 -40.30 26.08 -13.01
CA ALA A 487 -41.08 27.30 -12.86
C ALA A 487 -40.23 28.54 -13.12
N THR A 488 -40.83 29.63 -13.56
CA THR A 488 -40.19 30.95 -13.61
C THR A 488 -39.76 31.34 -12.20
N ASP A 489 -38.54 31.83 -12.04
CA ASP A 489 -37.97 32.16 -10.74
C ASP A 489 -37.34 33.55 -10.71
N SER A 490 -37.07 34.03 -9.50
CA SER A 490 -36.39 35.30 -9.26
C SER A 490 -35.27 35.10 -8.23
N VAL A 491 -34.12 35.64 -8.52
CA VAL A 491 -32.90 35.39 -7.72
C VAL A 491 -32.39 36.71 -7.15
N GLN A 492 -32.14 36.74 -5.86
CA GLN A 492 -31.41 37.83 -5.23
C GLN A 492 -29.92 37.54 -5.21
N LEU A 493 -29.12 38.41 -5.81
CA LEU A 493 -27.67 38.38 -5.76
C LEU A 493 -27.14 39.24 -4.63
N ILE A 494 -26.26 38.69 -3.83
CA ILE A 494 -25.63 39.37 -2.69
C ILE A 494 -24.12 39.12 -2.75
N SER A 495 -23.32 40.17 -2.72
CA SER A 495 -21.88 40.05 -2.53
C SER A 495 -21.56 39.73 -1.07
N GLN A 496 -20.78 38.69 -0.83
CA GLN A 496 -20.35 38.27 0.51
C GLN A 496 -18.81 38.24 0.58
N GLU A 497 -18.30 38.32 1.80
CA GLU A 497 -16.83 38.25 2.05
C GLU A 497 -16.05 39.23 1.18
N VAL A 498 -16.63 40.40 0.95
CA VAL A 498 -15.95 41.46 0.17
C VAL A 498 -14.82 42.01 1.01
N PRO A 499 -13.58 42.01 0.51
CA PRO A 499 -12.46 42.57 1.23
C PRO A 499 -12.69 44.03 1.61
N ALA A 500 -12.10 44.46 2.73
CA ALA A 500 -12.18 45.86 3.13
C ALA A 500 -11.62 46.75 2.00
N ASP A 501 -12.34 47.82 1.71
CA ASP A 501 -11.98 48.78 0.64
C ASP A 501 -12.20 48.31 -0.81
N TRP A 502 -12.72 47.08 -1.03
CA TRP A 502 -13.19 46.68 -2.35
C TRP A 502 -14.66 47.05 -2.54
N GLU A 503 -15.04 47.37 -3.78
CA GLU A 503 -16.43 47.58 -4.17
C GLU A 503 -16.87 46.53 -5.18
N ILE A 504 -17.91 45.74 -4.83
CA ILE A 504 -18.57 44.79 -5.73
C ILE A 504 -19.99 45.29 -6.00
N LYS A 505 -20.35 45.40 -7.27
CA LYS A 505 -21.69 45.75 -7.71
C LYS A 505 -22.17 44.85 -8.82
N PHE A 506 -23.47 44.63 -8.84
CA PHE A 506 -24.15 43.91 -9.90
C PHE A 506 -24.93 44.92 -10.76
N GLU A 507 -24.89 44.74 -12.07
CA GLU A 507 -25.66 45.51 -13.03
C GLU A 507 -26.54 44.58 -13.86
N TYR A 508 -27.84 44.78 -13.77
CA TYR A 508 -28.83 44.04 -14.51
C TYR A 508 -30.01 44.96 -14.83
N ASN A 509 -30.33 45.13 -16.13
CA ASN A 509 -31.28 46.14 -16.61
C ASN A 509 -30.89 47.55 -16.08
N ASP A 510 -31.76 48.21 -15.35
CA ASP A 510 -31.52 49.55 -14.77
C ASP A 510 -31.01 49.50 -13.31
N LEU A 511 -30.73 48.30 -12.78
CA LEU A 511 -30.24 48.09 -11.41
C LEU A 511 -28.72 48.08 -11.40
N ASN A 512 -28.09 48.81 -10.44
CA ASN A 512 -26.64 48.81 -10.23
C ASN A 512 -26.34 49.01 -8.74
N ASP A 513 -26.24 47.90 -8.00
CA ASP A 513 -26.04 47.93 -6.55
C ASP A 513 -25.25 46.68 -6.08
N GLY A 514 -24.80 46.70 -4.82
CA GLY A 514 -24.17 45.56 -4.15
C GLY A 514 -25.13 44.42 -3.84
N THR A 515 -26.40 44.64 -3.95
CA THR A 515 -27.48 43.64 -3.87
C THR A 515 -28.53 43.96 -4.91
N ILE A 516 -28.86 43.02 -5.78
CA ILE A 516 -29.91 43.16 -6.78
C ILE A 516 -30.81 41.94 -6.81
N THR A 517 -32.04 42.12 -7.34
CA THR A 517 -32.94 41.00 -7.64
C THR A 517 -33.10 40.87 -9.15
N VAL A 518 -32.74 39.70 -9.68
CA VAL A 518 -33.01 39.32 -11.07
C VAL A 518 -34.35 38.62 -11.10
N THR A 519 -35.34 39.23 -11.73
CA THR A 519 -36.72 38.73 -11.73
C THR A 519 -37.06 38.00 -13.02
N ASP A 520 -38.05 37.11 -12.92
CA ASP A 520 -38.71 36.48 -14.05
C ASP A 520 -37.78 35.69 -14.98
N ILE A 521 -36.81 34.99 -14.42
CA ILE A 521 -35.97 34.08 -15.19
C ILE A 521 -36.83 32.89 -15.63
N PRO A 522 -37.07 32.71 -16.95
CA PRO A 522 -37.93 31.65 -17.45
C PRO A 522 -37.41 30.26 -17.03
N ARG A 523 -38.30 29.29 -16.91
CA ARG A 523 -37.96 27.90 -16.61
C ARG A 523 -37.13 27.24 -17.72
N LEU A 524 -36.50 26.16 -17.39
CA LEU A 524 -35.79 25.29 -18.34
C LEU A 524 -36.74 24.83 -19.47
N GLY A 525 -36.36 25.06 -20.71
CA GLY A 525 -37.15 24.72 -21.91
C GLY A 525 -37.95 25.85 -22.53
N ASP A 526 -38.16 26.98 -21.87
CA ASP A 526 -38.88 28.15 -22.41
C ASP A 526 -37.97 29.15 -23.16
N GLY A 527 -36.84 28.72 -23.67
CA GLY A 527 -36.04 29.43 -24.67
C GLY A 527 -34.96 30.37 -24.15
N TYR A 528 -35.13 31.11 -23.09
CA TYR A 528 -34.15 32.06 -22.52
C TYR A 528 -34.11 31.95 -20.99
N ASN A 529 -33.87 30.74 -20.52
CA ASN A 529 -33.77 30.44 -19.09
C ASN A 529 -32.48 30.93 -18.42
N VAL A 530 -31.73 31.81 -19.08
CA VAL A 530 -30.47 32.38 -18.57
C VAL A 530 -30.57 33.90 -18.53
N ALA A 531 -30.34 34.46 -17.36
CA ALA A 531 -30.13 35.89 -17.17
C ALA A 531 -28.66 36.21 -17.06
N ASN A 532 -28.20 37.21 -17.81
CA ASN A 532 -26.81 37.64 -17.78
C ASN A 532 -26.68 38.92 -16.96
N VAL A 533 -25.88 38.84 -15.91
CA VAL A 533 -25.62 39.96 -14.98
C VAL A 533 -24.18 40.39 -15.13
N THR A 534 -23.97 41.69 -15.27
CA THR A 534 -22.61 42.23 -15.21
C THR A 534 -22.18 42.42 -13.75
N VAL A 535 -21.05 41.85 -13.39
CA VAL A 535 -20.43 42.03 -12.07
C VAL A 535 -19.28 43.01 -12.20
N TRP A 536 -19.32 44.07 -11.45
CA TRP A 536 -18.24 45.04 -11.32
C TRP A 536 -17.46 44.80 -10.05
N ALA A 537 -16.15 44.65 -10.19
CA ALA A 537 -15.22 44.55 -9.06
C ALA A 537 -14.20 45.68 -9.15
N LYS A 538 -14.08 46.48 -8.10
CA LYS A 538 -13.13 47.59 -8.01
C LYS A 538 -12.21 47.39 -6.80
N PRO A 539 -10.99 46.91 -6.99
CA PRO A 539 -9.98 46.79 -5.92
C PRO A 539 -9.51 48.18 -5.47
N ALA A 540 -9.26 48.34 -4.18
CA ALA A 540 -8.86 49.63 -3.61
C ALA A 540 -7.41 50.00 -3.87
N GLN A 541 -6.49 49.05 -3.75
CA GLN A 541 -5.03 49.23 -3.86
C GLN A 541 -4.38 48.21 -4.77
N GLY A 542 -3.23 48.52 -5.34
CA GLY A 542 -2.49 47.62 -6.20
C GLY A 542 -1.58 46.68 -5.41
N GLY A 543 -1.47 45.45 -5.91
CA GLY A 543 -0.62 44.39 -5.37
C GLY A 543 -1.28 43.39 -4.42
N ASP A 544 -2.52 43.64 -4.03
CA ASP A 544 -3.27 42.69 -3.21
C ASP A 544 -3.93 41.62 -4.09
N VAL A 545 -3.81 40.38 -3.66
CA VAL A 545 -4.59 39.25 -4.20
C VAL A 545 -5.64 38.90 -3.16
N ASP A 546 -6.91 39.07 -3.53
CA ASP A 546 -8.01 38.78 -2.62
C ASP A 546 -9.19 38.16 -3.36
N THR A 547 -10.11 37.58 -2.62
CA THR A 547 -11.30 36.90 -3.15
C THR A 547 -12.58 37.48 -2.56
N ALA A 548 -13.61 37.51 -3.35
CA ALA A 548 -14.97 37.81 -2.88
C ALA A 548 -15.92 36.71 -3.39
N SER A 549 -16.94 36.41 -2.65
CA SER A 549 -17.98 35.46 -3.05
C SER A 549 -19.29 36.12 -3.41
N ILE A 550 -20.06 35.49 -4.29
CA ILE A 550 -21.44 35.87 -4.67
C ILE A 550 -22.37 34.76 -4.21
N LYS A 551 -23.43 35.12 -3.53
CA LYS A 551 -24.49 34.23 -3.12
C LYS A 551 -25.81 34.60 -3.73
#